data_7815ede6a14da5ae9b35819efc38b0dc
#
_entry.id   7815ede6a14da5ae9b35819efc38b0dc
#
_cell.length_a   1.000
_cell.length_b   1.000
_cell.length_c   1.000
_cell.angle_alpha   90.00
_cell.angle_beta   90.00
_cell.angle_gamma   90.00
#
_symmetry.space_group_name_H-M   'P 1'
#
loop_
_entity.id
_entity.type
_entity.pdbx_description
1 polymer ?
#
loop_
_entity_poly.entity_id
_entity_poly.type
_entity_poly.pdbx_seq_one_letter_code
_entity_poly.pdbx_strand_id
1 'polypeptide(L)'
;HKKYYGQFTCLAITALFSWIAFVIGKWTGLSATIWALILGAAVGSTGYLPRNILKHANAGGLLNCAVFCAIIPSLATIKPENLLTLSYSICVIFAISIFCIIVFFKYLPLWKIIGSKNVAVGVAACQLIGFPATYLVVNEIINAVAETEEEKKIIHERLMAKYLVAGFVTVTTFSVI
;
A
#
# COMPACT_ATOMS: atom_id res chain seq x y z
N HIS A 1 -24.44 -16.51 5.34
CA HIS A 1 -23.58 -15.56 6.09
C HIS A 1 -23.59 -14.10 5.56
N LYS A 2 -24.03 -13.84 4.32
CA LYS A 2 -24.06 -12.47 3.74
C LYS A 2 -24.97 -11.47 4.49
N LYS A 3 -25.94 -11.93 5.25
CA LYS A 3 -26.93 -11.08 5.93
C LYS A 3 -26.36 -10.26 7.10
N TYR A 4 -25.24 -10.68 7.67
CA TYR A 4 -24.63 -10.04 8.85
C TYR A 4 -23.53 -9.04 8.53
N TYR A 5 -23.03 -9.01 7.28
CA TYR A 5 -21.93 -8.13 6.86
C TYR A 5 -22.48 -6.86 6.17
N GLY A 6 -23.14 -6.01 6.96
CA GLY A 6 -23.51 -4.66 6.52
C GLY A 6 -22.29 -3.75 6.43
N GLN A 7 -22.44 -2.58 5.78
CA GLN A 7 -21.37 -1.61 5.61
C GLN A 7 -20.71 -1.21 6.93
N PHE A 8 -21.52 -0.88 7.93
CA PHE A 8 -21.03 -0.48 9.27
C PHE A 8 -20.38 -1.63 10.03
N THR A 9 -20.89 -2.84 9.89
CA THR A 9 -20.28 -4.03 10.51
C THR A 9 -18.90 -4.30 9.95
N CYS A 10 -18.72 -4.21 8.63
CA CYS A 10 -17.43 -4.36 7.99
C CYS A 10 -16.43 -3.28 8.43
N LEU A 11 -16.90 -2.05 8.55
CA LEU A 11 -16.08 -0.93 9.04
C LEU A 11 -15.67 -1.12 10.49
N ALA A 12 -16.60 -1.52 11.35
CA ALA A 12 -16.34 -1.79 12.77
C ALA A 12 -15.33 -2.92 12.96
N ILE A 13 -15.46 -4.00 12.20
CA ILE A 13 -14.50 -5.12 12.23
C ILE A 13 -13.11 -4.64 11.82
N THR A 14 -13.00 -3.86 10.75
CA THR A 14 -11.70 -3.34 10.29
C THR A 14 -11.08 -2.41 11.34
N ALA A 15 -11.87 -1.52 11.94
CA ALA A 15 -11.41 -0.63 13.01
C ALA A 15 -10.94 -1.41 14.24
N LEU A 16 -11.66 -2.46 14.64
CA LEU A 16 -11.29 -3.32 15.76
C LEU A 16 -9.93 -4.00 15.51
N PHE A 17 -9.72 -4.59 14.34
CA PHE A 17 -8.44 -5.22 14.00
C PHE A 17 -7.30 -4.21 13.92
N SER A 18 -7.55 -3.01 13.42
CA SER A 18 -6.57 -1.93 13.41
C SER A 18 -6.19 -1.50 14.82
N TRP A 19 -7.16 -1.41 15.72
CA TRP A 19 -6.93 -1.09 17.13
C TRP A 19 -6.13 -2.18 17.84
N ILE A 20 -6.46 -3.46 17.62
CA ILE A 20 -5.72 -4.61 18.16
C ILE A 20 -4.26 -4.55 17.67
N ALA A 21 -4.03 -4.34 16.38
CA ALA A 21 -2.70 -4.21 15.81
C ALA A 21 -1.89 -3.07 16.46
N PHE A 22 -2.55 -1.93 16.72
CA PHE A 22 -1.93 -0.79 17.40
C PHE A 22 -1.53 -1.11 18.84
N VAL A 23 -2.40 -1.78 19.60
CA VAL A 23 -2.11 -2.19 20.99
C VAL A 23 -0.96 -3.18 21.04
N ILE A 24 -0.99 -4.21 20.18
CA ILE A 24 0.08 -5.21 20.12
C ILE A 24 1.40 -4.55 19.68
N GLY A 25 1.35 -3.62 18.72
CA GLY A 25 2.51 -2.86 18.29
C GLY A 25 3.18 -2.11 19.42
N LYS A 26 2.40 -1.45 20.29
CA LYS A 26 2.92 -0.78 21.50
C LYS A 26 3.59 -1.74 22.49
N TRP A 27 3.08 -2.96 22.62
CA TRP A 27 3.62 -3.93 23.58
C TRP A 27 4.89 -4.61 23.07
N THR A 28 4.97 -4.86 21.75
CA THR A 28 6.08 -5.58 21.13
C THR A 28 7.21 -4.69 20.65
N GLY A 29 6.98 -3.36 20.57
CA GLY A 29 7.95 -2.41 20.00
C GLY A 29 8.03 -2.46 18.47
N LEU A 30 7.25 -3.34 17.82
CA LEU A 30 7.16 -3.41 16.37
C LEU A 30 6.09 -2.45 15.84
N SER A 31 6.24 -2.00 14.60
CA SER A 31 5.26 -1.13 13.96
C SER A 31 3.87 -1.76 13.94
N ALA A 32 2.85 -0.98 14.29
CA ALA A 32 1.45 -1.39 14.21
C ALA A 32 1.05 -1.85 12.79
N THR A 33 1.71 -1.35 11.76
CA THR A 33 1.50 -1.72 10.36
C THR A 33 1.84 -3.19 10.10
N ILE A 34 2.94 -3.69 10.71
CA ILE A 34 3.34 -5.09 10.59
C ILE A 34 2.28 -5.99 11.23
N TRP A 35 1.82 -5.64 12.41
CA TRP A 35 0.78 -6.40 13.10
C TRP A 35 -0.55 -6.37 12.37
N ALA A 36 -0.92 -5.22 11.79
CA ALA A 36 -2.12 -5.10 10.96
C ALA A 36 -2.04 -6.01 9.72
N LEU A 37 -0.87 -6.11 9.08
CA LEU A 37 -0.64 -7.00 7.95
C LEU A 37 -0.77 -8.48 8.35
N ILE A 38 -0.11 -8.88 9.44
CA ILE A 38 -0.15 -10.26 9.95
C ILE A 38 -1.58 -10.66 10.33
N LEU A 39 -2.27 -9.82 11.09
CA LEU A 39 -3.66 -10.06 11.50
C LEU A 39 -4.60 -10.08 10.30
N GLY A 40 -4.42 -9.15 9.36
CA GLY A 40 -5.20 -9.09 8.12
C GLY A 40 -5.01 -10.35 7.27
N ALA A 41 -3.77 -10.82 7.11
CA ALA A 41 -3.46 -12.04 6.39
C ALA A 41 -4.03 -13.29 7.11
N ALA A 42 -3.82 -13.40 8.42
CA ALA A 42 -4.32 -14.51 9.22
C ALA A 42 -5.86 -14.62 9.16
N VAL A 43 -6.55 -13.50 9.39
CA VAL A 43 -8.03 -13.49 9.37
C VAL A 43 -8.57 -13.61 7.95
N GLY A 44 -7.91 -12.98 6.97
CA GLY A 44 -8.27 -13.09 5.56
C GLY A 44 -8.14 -14.52 5.02
N SER A 45 -7.17 -15.29 5.49
CA SER A 45 -6.96 -16.68 5.09
C SER A 45 -8.02 -17.63 5.66
N THR A 46 -8.66 -17.30 6.77
CA THR A 46 -9.72 -18.14 7.37
C THR A 46 -11.01 -18.18 6.55
N GLY A 47 -11.19 -17.23 5.61
CA GLY A 47 -12.39 -17.14 4.77
C GLY A 47 -13.67 -16.71 5.51
N TYR A 48 -13.59 -16.38 6.79
CA TYR A 48 -14.75 -15.87 7.55
C TYR A 48 -15.17 -14.47 7.10
N LEU A 49 -14.21 -13.64 6.71
CA LEU A 49 -14.48 -12.28 6.24
C LEU A 49 -14.70 -12.25 4.72
N PRO A 50 -15.59 -11.38 4.24
CA PRO A 50 -15.77 -11.19 2.82
C PRO A 50 -14.47 -10.67 2.17
N ARG A 51 -14.12 -11.23 1.01
CA ARG A 51 -13.03 -10.67 0.20
C ARG A 51 -13.34 -9.20 -0.10
N ASN A 52 -12.34 -8.34 0.03
CA ASN A 52 -12.48 -6.88 -0.14
C ASN A 52 -13.47 -6.24 0.84
N ILE A 53 -13.32 -6.53 2.14
CA ILE A 53 -14.17 -6.00 3.23
C ILE A 53 -14.36 -4.47 3.16
N LEU A 54 -13.32 -3.72 2.77
CA LEU A 54 -13.37 -2.26 2.64
C LEU A 54 -14.25 -1.80 1.47
N LYS A 55 -14.31 -2.58 0.39
CA LYS A 55 -15.20 -2.32 -0.74
C LYS A 55 -16.67 -2.61 -0.35
N HIS A 56 -16.91 -3.67 0.43
CA HIS A 56 -18.23 -3.95 1.00
C HIS A 56 -18.69 -2.88 1.99
N ALA A 57 -17.75 -2.29 2.73
CA ALA A 57 -18.00 -1.17 3.64
C ALA A 57 -18.21 0.18 2.91
N ASN A 58 -18.04 0.22 1.58
CA ASN A 58 -18.01 1.48 0.80
C ASN A 58 -17.05 2.53 1.42
N ALA A 59 -15.92 2.05 1.95
CA ALA A 59 -15.00 2.83 2.77
C ALA A 59 -13.89 3.52 1.97
N GLY A 60 -13.96 3.54 0.63
CA GLY A 60 -12.91 4.10 -0.23
C GLY A 60 -12.61 5.57 0.10
N GLY A 61 -13.63 6.41 0.24
CA GLY A 61 -13.47 7.81 0.62
C GLY A 61 -12.87 7.99 2.01
N LEU A 62 -13.30 7.20 2.98
CA LEU A 62 -12.75 7.20 4.35
C LEU A 62 -11.27 6.81 4.36
N LEU A 63 -10.90 5.78 3.59
CA LEU A 63 -9.52 5.34 3.45
C LEU A 63 -8.63 6.43 2.85
N ASN A 64 -9.09 7.06 1.77
CA ASN A 64 -8.34 8.16 1.15
C ASN A 64 -8.17 9.31 2.14
N CYS A 65 -9.22 9.69 2.87
CA CYS A 65 -9.13 10.71 3.92
C CYS A 65 -8.12 10.33 5.00
N ALA A 66 -8.16 9.09 5.49
CA ALA A 66 -7.23 8.60 6.51
C ALA A 66 -5.76 8.63 6.01
N VAL A 67 -5.53 8.28 4.74
CA VAL A 67 -4.20 8.37 4.11
C VAL A 67 -3.71 9.82 4.07
N PHE A 68 -4.54 10.77 3.65
CA PHE A 68 -4.16 12.19 3.66
C PHE A 68 -3.91 12.71 5.07
N CYS A 69 -4.73 12.33 6.05
CA CYS A 69 -4.51 12.68 7.44
C CYS A 69 -3.18 12.13 8.00
N ALA A 70 -2.70 11.00 7.50
CA ALA A 70 -1.39 10.47 7.89
C ALA A 70 -0.22 11.17 7.20
N ILE A 71 -0.37 11.58 5.94
CA ILE A 71 0.70 12.20 5.14
C ILE A 71 0.88 13.68 5.46
N ILE A 72 -0.20 14.45 5.59
CA ILE A 72 -0.16 15.91 5.76
C ILE A 72 0.68 16.34 6.98
N PRO A 73 0.53 15.74 8.18
CA PRO A 73 1.34 16.12 9.33
C PRO A 73 2.85 15.89 9.10
N SER A 74 3.21 14.80 8.40
CA SER A 74 4.61 14.50 8.06
C SER A 74 5.19 15.57 7.13
N LEU A 75 4.41 16.05 6.16
CA LEU A 75 4.83 17.13 5.26
C LEU A 75 4.92 18.49 5.99
N ALA A 76 4.03 18.74 6.93
CA ALA A 76 4.00 19.99 7.71
C ALA A 76 5.24 20.17 8.61
N THR A 77 5.97 19.10 8.92
CA THR A 77 7.21 19.17 9.70
C THR A 77 8.43 19.63 8.90
N ILE A 78 8.31 19.68 7.57
CA ILE A 78 9.41 20.07 6.68
C ILE A 78 9.58 21.60 6.72
N LYS A 79 10.73 22.07 7.19
CA LYS A 79 11.04 23.47 7.19
C LYS A 79 11.37 23.96 5.77
N PRO A 80 10.85 25.12 5.34
CA PRO A 80 11.12 25.67 4.00
C PRO A 80 12.61 25.83 3.68
N GLU A 81 13.42 26.13 4.69
CA GLU A 81 14.87 26.29 4.58
C GLU A 81 15.59 25.02 4.11
N ASN A 82 15.03 23.85 4.46
CA ASN A 82 15.61 22.57 4.12
C ASN A 82 15.10 22.02 2.77
N LEU A 83 14.16 22.69 2.11
CA LEU A 83 13.54 22.20 0.88
C LEU A 83 14.54 22.01 -0.26
N LEU A 84 15.50 22.92 -0.44
CA LEU A 84 16.51 22.82 -1.50
C LEU A 84 17.44 21.61 -1.26
N THR A 85 17.92 21.45 -0.04
CA THR A 85 18.80 20.32 0.34
C THR A 85 18.06 19.00 0.23
N LEU A 86 16.80 18.94 0.70
CA LEU A 86 15.93 17.77 0.57
C LEU A 86 15.63 17.43 -0.88
N SER A 87 15.32 18.43 -1.72
CA SER A 87 15.05 18.22 -3.14
C SER A 87 16.26 17.63 -3.86
N TYR A 88 17.44 18.14 -3.59
CA TYR A 88 18.68 17.61 -4.17
C TYR A 88 18.89 16.15 -3.76
N SER A 89 18.80 15.86 -2.46
CA SER A 89 18.98 14.52 -1.93
C SER A 89 17.95 13.54 -2.50
N ILE A 90 16.69 13.95 -2.59
CA ILE A 90 15.61 13.16 -3.18
C ILE A 90 15.89 12.87 -4.66
N CYS A 91 16.26 13.87 -5.44
CA CYS A 91 16.58 13.69 -6.87
C CYS A 91 17.73 12.70 -7.07
N VAL A 92 18.79 12.79 -6.26
CA VAL A 92 19.93 11.87 -6.33
C VAL A 92 19.50 10.43 -5.97
N ILE A 93 18.75 10.27 -4.87
CA ILE A 93 18.25 8.95 -4.44
C ILE A 93 17.33 8.35 -5.52
N PHE A 94 16.42 9.14 -6.09
CA PHE A 94 15.54 8.68 -7.17
C PHE A 94 16.33 8.26 -8.41
N ALA A 95 17.29 9.06 -8.84
CA ALA A 95 18.14 8.75 -10.00
C ALA A 95 18.91 7.42 -9.80
N ILE A 96 19.55 7.25 -8.64
CA ILE A 96 20.26 6.02 -8.30
C ILE A 96 19.31 4.83 -8.24
N SER A 97 18.15 5.00 -7.60
CA SER A 97 17.17 3.93 -7.45
C SER A 97 16.59 3.50 -8.80
N ILE A 98 16.25 4.45 -9.68
CA ILE A 98 15.77 4.15 -11.04
C ILE A 98 16.87 3.43 -11.83
N PHE A 99 18.11 3.89 -11.75
CA PHE A 99 19.25 3.22 -12.40
C PHE A 99 19.40 1.79 -11.89
N CYS A 100 19.37 1.56 -10.58
CA CYS A 100 19.43 0.23 -9.99
C CYS A 100 18.27 -0.66 -10.48
N ILE A 101 17.04 -0.15 -10.49
CA ILE A 101 15.86 -0.89 -10.97
C ILE A 101 16.07 -1.33 -12.43
N ILE A 102 16.51 -0.42 -13.30
CA ILE A 102 16.75 -0.74 -14.71
C ILE A 102 17.83 -1.82 -14.85
N VAL A 103 18.94 -1.68 -14.13
CA VAL A 103 20.03 -2.65 -14.14
C VAL A 103 19.55 -4.02 -13.65
N PHE A 104 18.85 -4.07 -12.51
CA PHE A 104 18.30 -5.32 -11.97
C PHE A 104 17.34 -6.01 -12.94
N PHE A 105 16.43 -5.26 -13.56
CA PHE A 105 15.47 -5.84 -14.52
C PHE A 105 16.14 -6.25 -15.84
N LYS A 106 17.25 -5.65 -16.22
CA LYS A 106 18.00 -6.02 -17.41
C LYS A 106 18.80 -7.30 -17.21
N TYR A 107 19.45 -7.45 -16.05
CA TYR A 107 20.36 -8.58 -15.75
C TYR A 107 19.66 -9.75 -15.05
N LEU A 108 18.67 -9.48 -14.17
CA LEU A 108 17.93 -10.51 -13.45
C LEU A 108 16.53 -10.63 -14.07
N PRO A 109 16.11 -11.82 -14.51
CA PRO A 109 14.79 -12.02 -15.14
C PRO A 109 13.65 -12.06 -14.12
N LEU A 110 13.61 -11.11 -13.17
CA LEU A 110 12.59 -10.99 -12.12
C LEU A 110 11.17 -10.79 -12.67
N TRP A 111 11.06 -10.23 -13.88
CA TRP A 111 9.79 -10.07 -14.57
C TRP A 111 9.09 -11.41 -14.86
N LYS A 112 9.83 -12.53 -14.91
CA LYS A 112 9.25 -13.88 -15.10
C LYS A 112 8.40 -14.30 -13.90
N ILE A 113 8.75 -13.87 -12.69
CA ILE A 113 8.00 -14.15 -11.45
C ILE A 113 6.71 -13.34 -11.43
N ILE A 114 6.77 -12.08 -11.88
CA ILE A 114 5.64 -11.15 -11.85
C ILE A 114 4.70 -11.35 -13.05
N GLY A 115 5.21 -11.95 -14.15
CA GLY A 115 4.46 -12.30 -15.35
C GLY A 115 4.43 -11.21 -16.44
N SER A 116 4.92 -9.99 -16.17
CA SER A 116 5.00 -8.89 -17.15
C SER A 116 6.13 -7.94 -16.80
N LYS A 117 6.90 -7.50 -17.81
CA LYS A 117 7.99 -6.53 -17.63
C LYS A 117 7.49 -5.19 -17.09
N ASN A 118 6.40 -4.68 -17.66
CA ASN A 118 5.85 -3.37 -17.28
C ASN A 118 5.31 -3.38 -15.86
N VAL A 119 4.60 -4.44 -15.47
CA VAL A 119 4.11 -4.62 -14.11
C VAL A 119 5.27 -4.76 -13.12
N ALA A 120 6.34 -5.44 -13.51
CA ALA A 120 7.51 -5.61 -12.67
C ALA A 120 8.23 -4.27 -12.39
N VAL A 121 8.39 -3.42 -13.39
CA VAL A 121 8.93 -2.07 -13.22
C VAL A 121 8.02 -1.22 -12.32
N GLY A 122 6.71 -1.29 -12.51
CA GLY A 122 5.75 -0.61 -11.65
C GLY A 122 5.81 -1.06 -10.20
N VAL A 123 5.88 -2.36 -9.95
CA VAL A 123 6.05 -2.96 -8.60
C VAL A 123 7.34 -2.46 -7.94
N ALA A 124 8.44 -2.41 -8.69
CA ALA A 124 9.70 -1.90 -8.18
C ALA A 124 9.63 -0.38 -7.88
N ALA A 125 8.97 0.39 -8.74
CA ALA A 125 8.74 1.82 -8.50
C ALA A 125 7.90 2.08 -7.24
N CYS A 126 6.93 1.22 -6.92
CA CYS A 126 6.12 1.33 -5.71
C CYS A 126 6.92 1.15 -4.42
N GLN A 127 8.07 0.49 -4.46
CA GLN A 127 9.00 0.44 -3.32
C GLN A 127 9.59 1.81 -2.99
N LEU A 128 9.71 2.71 -3.95
CA LEU A 128 10.21 4.07 -3.72
C LEU A 128 9.16 4.96 -3.05
N ILE A 129 7.88 4.67 -3.31
CA ILE A 129 6.76 5.49 -2.82
C ILE A 129 6.36 5.06 -1.41
N GLY A 130 6.35 3.74 -1.14
CA GLY A 130 5.92 3.18 0.13
C GLY A 130 4.40 3.24 0.37
N PHE A 131 3.94 2.52 1.39
CA PHE A 131 2.55 2.59 1.86
C PHE A 131 2.42 3.80 2.83
N PRO A 132 1.31 4.55 2.82
CA PRO A 132 0.04 4.31 2.13
C PRO A 132 -0.09 4.93 0.74
N ALA A 133 0.88 5.75 0.29
CA ALA A 133 0.78 6.46 -0.97
C ALA A 133 0.68 5.51 -2.18
N THR A 134 1.31 4.33 -2.12
CA THR A 134 1.18 3.29 -3.16
C THR A 134 -0.29 2.92 -3.42
N TYR A 135 -1.12 2.83 -2.39
CA TYR A 135 -2.53 2.53 -2.55
C TYR A 135 -3.27 3.58 -3.40
N LEU A 136 -2.99 4.86 -3.14
CA LEU A 136 -3.59 5.96 -3.91
C LEU A 136 -3.14 5.92 -5.37
N VAL A 137 -1.84 5.81 -5.60
CA VAL A 137 -1.27 5.78 -6.95
C VAL A 137 -1.83 4.61 -7.77
N VAL A 138 -1.93 3.42 -7.18
CA VAL A 138 -2.47 2.25 -7.89
C VAL A 138 -3.94 2.43 -8.23
N ASN A 139 -4.75 3.01 -7.33
CA ASN A 139 -6.14 3.32 -7.64
C ASN A 139 -6.27 4.33 -8.78
N GLU A 140 -5.45 5.38 -8.79
CA GLU A 140 -5.44 6.35 -9.88
C GLU A 140 -5.02 5.72 -11.21
N ILE A 141 -4.01 4.86 -11.21
CA ILE A 141 -3.60 4.12 -12.42
C ILE A 141 -4.76 3.25 -12.93
N ILE A 142 -5.44 2.53 -12.04
CA ILE A 142 -6.58 1.68 -12.42
C ILE A 142 -7.70 2.52 -13.01
N ASN A 143 -8.03 3.66 -12.41
CA ASN A 143 -9.06 4.56 -12.90
C ASN A 143 -8.69 5.19 -14.26
N ALA A 144 -7.41 5.48 -14.49
CA ALA A 144 -6.93 6.09 -15.73
C ALA A 144 -6.87 5.11 -16.91
N VAL A 145 -6.65 3.81 -16.64
CA VAL A 145 -6.43 2.81 -17.68
C VAL A 145 -7.70 2.03 -18.03
N ALA A 146 -8.60 1.84 -17.06
CA ALA A 146 -9.81 1.06 -17.26
C ALA A 146 -10.94 1.90 -17.86
N GLU A 147 -11.51 1.44 -18.96
CA GLU A 147 -12.64 2.09 -19.62
C GLU A 147 -13.98 1.61 -19.07
N THR A 148 -14.05 0.37 -18.58
CA THR A 148 -15.27 -0.24 -18.05
C THR A 148 -15.13 -0.67 -16.60
N GLU A 149 -16.24 -0.78 -15.87
CA GLU A 149 -16.24 -1.25 -14.49
C GLU A 149 -15.79 -2.71 -14.35
N GLU A 150 -15.98 -3.53 -15.36
CA GLU A 150 -15.49 -4.92 -15.39
C GLU A 150 -13.97 -4.95 -15.52
N GLU A 151 -13.41 -4.13 -16.40
CA GLU A 151 -11.95 -3.96 -16.54
C GLU A 151 -11.32 -3.44 -15.27
N LYS A 152 -11.92 -2.44 -14.62
CA LYS A 152 -11.45 -1.95 -13.31
C LYS A 152 -11.34 -3.08 -12.29
N LYS A 153 -12.32 -3.94 -12.23
CA LYS A 153 -12.34 -5.07 -11.30
C LYS A 153 -11.20 -6.05 -11.60
N ILE A 154 -11.02 -6.43 -12.87
CA ILE A 154 -9.97 -7.35 -13.29
C ILE A 154 -8.57 -6.78 -13.04
N ILE A 155 -8.36 -5.52 -13.41
CA ILE A 155 -7.08 -4.85 -13.23
C ILE A 155 -6.79 -4.68 -11.74
N HIS A 156 -7.78 -4.29 -10.94
CA HIS A 156 -7.66 -4.16 -9.50
C HIS A 156 -7.25 -5.49 -8.84
N GLU A 157 -7.90 -6.59 -9.19
CA GLU A 157 -7.57 -7.92 -8.64
C GLU A 157 -6.15 -8.38 -9.02
N ARG A 158 -5.68 -8.03 -10.23
CA ARG A 158 -4.35 -8.39 -10.72
C ARG A 158 -3.22 -7.53 -10.16
N LEU A 159 -3.42 -6.23 -10.05
CA LEU A 159 -2.36 -5.28 -9.72
C LEU A 159 -2.30 -4.96 -8.23
N MET A 160 -3.45 -4.75 -7.58
CA MET A 160 -3.49 -4.20 -6.23
C MET A 160 -2.65 -5.01 -5.24
N ALA A 161 -2.77 -6.33 -5.23
CA ALA A 161 -2.02 -7.17 -4.30
C ALA A 161 -0.50 -7.06 -4.50
N LYS A 162 -0.04 -7.05 -5.76
CA LYS A 162 1.40 -7.00 -6.09
C LYS A 162 2.02 -5.66 -5.69
N TYR A 163 1.33 -4.57 -5.98
CA TYR A 163 1.80 -3.22 -5.71
C TYR A 163 1.76 -2.90 -4.21
N LEU A 164 0.69 -3.31 -3.51
CA LEU A 164 0.59 -3.11 -2.06
C LEU A 164 1.68 -3.87 -1.30
N VAL A 165 1.95 -5.12 -1.67
CA VAL A 165 3.04 -5.88 -1.04
C VAL A 165 4.37 -5.16 -1.22
N ALA A 166 4.67 -4.64 -2.41
CA ALA A 166 5.88 -3.87 -2.65
C ALA A 166 5.97 -2.61 -1.76
N GLY A 167 4.88 -1.85 -1.66
CA GLY A 167 4.80 -0.68 -0.79
C GLY A 167 4.94 -1.01 0.70
N PHE A 168 4.37 -2.12 1.15
CA PHE A 168 4.50 -2.59 2.54
C PHE A 168 5.91 -3.03 2.89
N VAL A 169 6.62 -3.71 1.99
CA VAL A 169 8.00 -4.13 2.22
C VAL A 169 8.89 -2.94 2.56
N THR A 170 8.70 -1.81 1.88
CA THR A 170 9.46 -0.59 2.17
C THR A 170 9.19 -0.09 3.59
N VAL A 171 7.92 0.02 3.98
CA VAL A 171 7.55 0.52 5.32
C VAL A 171 8.05 -0.41 6.42
N THR A 172 7.97 -1.73 6.21
CA THR A 172 8.44 -2.70 7.20
C THR A 172 9.96 -2.65 7.37
N THR A 173 10.70 -2.49 6.28
CA THR A 173 12.18 -2.39 6.33
C THR A 173 12.62 -1.15 7.10
N PHE A 174 11.98 0.00 6.86
CA PHE A 174 12.31 1.24 7.58
C PHE A 174 11.79 1.28 9.03
N SER A 175 10.84 0.44 9.41
CA SER A 175 10.32 0.39 10.78
C SER A 175 11.16 -0.45 11.74
N VAL A 176 12.13 -1.19 11.22
CA VAL A 176 13.00 -2.09 11.99
C VAL A 176 14.38 -1.43 12.26
N ILE A 177 14.69 -0.35 11.57
CA ILE A 177 15.89 0.48 11.76
C ILE A 177 15.55 1.64 12.70
#